data_bf3e836bdf731cf864d6fdd9a1fe798e
#
_entry.id   bf3e836bdf731cf864d6fdd9a1fe798e
#
_cell.length_a   1.000
_cell.length_b   1.000
_cell.length_c   1.000
_cell.angle_alpha   90.00
_cell.angle_beta   90.00
_cell.angle_gamma   90.00
#
_symmetry.space_group_name_H-M   'P 1'
#
loop_
_entity.id
_entity.type
_entity.pdbx_description
1 polymer ?
#
loop_
_entity_poly.entity_id
_entity_poly.type
_entity_poly.pdbx_seq_one_letter_code
_entity_poly.pdbx_strand_id
1 'polypeptide(L)'
;MATITFPILHHWMGQDLADSQVGVPAFSCNGDMRLYQPGIEPLPFILYIGYENDLQSFAESVSAAPRDKGPFCYLCCSCENSAAPAGLPDGCTVLYTRESLPVMFNNLAEKVSAFIRWHDDLENALYRNEGMQKLLDLSSFLPGTLILTNAGYKLQAVLYREGVSDPTIDEVRELGYHTFETIERIHGETPVVSTPETSEYVSKASGNYTIIRLIRYRERVAARLCLILDGPNTDPAYTDYMEILGAAIARYLFNKQSVDYASNAELGSLVSDIIEGRIVDQKELDHRMKQVRLIAHRYFHLMLVTFDQSGNRSTIPWNYVISQLQYIFPYSNITTYDGDILLIIQKRQRKSRVHFNEKHLMSLLEQYNGYSCMGNASEFMMSLPPMYHQVHGALRLGRHIDPSRRIYYYEDYAMYQIIELAAESEIKYLSSRNLAHLCNNEMIALVMYDQKHSTNMADILLTFLMHERNTTKAAEALYMHRNTLLYKIKKIEEIIDRDLEDPDFRARMLFSGYVLAYMRKYRKEDILQLQRDSGRKNSQ
;
A
#
# COMPACT_ATOMS: atom_id res chain seq x y z
N MET A 1 -20.88 -16.40 19.65
CA MET A 1 -21.06 -17.87 19.69
C MET A 1 -20.74 -18.40 18.31
N ALA A 2 -20.03 -19.50 18.23
CA ALA A 2 -19.72 -20.17 16.98
C ALA A 2 -20.98 -20.78 16.38
N THR A 3 -21.27 -20.47 15.13
CA THR A 3 -22.47 -20.97 14.46
C THR A 3 -22.08 -22.10 13.50
N ILE A 4 -22.68 -23.27 13.68
CA ILE A 4 -22.54 -24.41 12.77
C ILE A 4 -23.62 -24.27 11.70
N THR A 5 -23.18 -24.19 10.46
CA THR A 5 -24.05 -24.08 9.27
C THR A 5 -24.29 -25.43 8.64
N PHE A 6 -25.22 -25.50 7.67
CA PHE A 6 -25.47 -26.74 6.96
C PHE A 6 -24.24 -27.25 6.19
N PRO A 7 -23.45 -26.45 5.46
CA PRO A 7 -22.23 -26.92 4.82
C PRO A 7 -21.24 -27.56 5.79
N ILE A 8 -21.03 -26.97 6.98
CA ILE A 8 -20.14 -27.54 7.99
C ILE A 8 -20.66 -28.88 8.50
N LEU A 9 -21.96 -28.96 8.80
CA LEU A 9 -22.57 -30.23 9.24
C LEU A 9 -22.51 -31.30 8.15
N HIS A 10 -22.80 -30.93 6.90
CA HIS A 10 -22.71 -31.83 5.75
C HIS A 10 -21.28 -32.35 5.55
N HIS A 11 -20.28 -31.49 5.66
CA HIS A 11 -18.86 -31.88 5.62
C HIS A 11 -18.51 -32.92 6.69
N TRP A 12 -19.08 -32.78 7.90
CA TRP A 12 -18.82 -33.73 8.98
C TRP A 12 -19.51 -35.06 8.81
N MET A 13 -20.72 -35.06 8.26
CA MET A 13 -21.52 -36.26 8.06
C MET A 13 -21.18 -37.00 6.75
N GLY A 14 -20.73 -36.26 5.71
CA GLY A 14 -20.38 -36.84 4.42
C GLY A 14 -21.52 -37.68 3.85
N GLN A 15 -21.22 -38.94 3.55
CA GLN A 15 -22.18 -39.89 2.97
C GLN A 15 -23.23 -40.43 3.97
N ASP A 16 -23.07 -40.18 5.27
CA ASP A 16 -24.03 -40.61 6.29
C ASP A 16 -25.34 -39.77 6.25
N LEU A 17 -25.30 -38.61 5.61
CA LEU A 17 -26.49 -37.79 5.41
C LEU A 17 -27.32 -38.31 4.24
N ALA A 18 -28.61 -38.61 4.49
CA ALA A 18 -29.52 -39.07 3.44
C ALA A 18 -29.89 -37.94 2.47
N ASP A 19 -30.24 -38.29 1.22
CA ASP A 19 -30.55 -37.30 0.16
C ASP A 19 -31.82 -36.47 0.44
N SER A 20 -32.73 -36.96 1.29
CA SER A 20 -33.98 -36.25 1.63
C SER A 20 -33.75 -35.27 2.81
N GLN A 21 -33.88 -33.99 2.55
CA GLN A 21 -33.68 -32.91 3.52
C GLN A 21 -34.78 -31.86 3.36
N VAL A 22 -35.23 -31.28 4.47
CA VAL A 22 -36.30 -30.28 4.48
C VAL A 22 -35.81 -29.03 5.22
N GLY A 23 -36.03 -27.84 4.67
CA GLY A 23 -35.71 -26.58 5.32
C GLY A 23 -34.21 -26.28 5.43
N VAL A 24 -33.35 -26.92 4.62
CA VAL A 24 -31.87 -26.81 4.66
C VAL A 24 -31.34 -25.38 4.70
N PRO A 25 -31.87 -24.40 3.93
CA PRO A 25 -31.37 -23.02 3.98
C PRO A 25 -31.52 -22.34 5.34
N ALA A 26 -32.40 -22.83 6.18
CA ALA A 26 -32.63 -22.28 7.52
C ALA A 26 -31.78 -22.94 8.61
N PHE A 27 -30.98 -23.98 8.26
CA PHE A 27 -30.15 -24.69 9.23
C PHE A 27 -29.09 -23.77 9.85
N SER A 28 -29.14 -23.64 11.17
CA SER A 28 -28.13 -22.96 11.98
C SER A 28 -28.21 -23.43 13.42
N CYS A 29 -27.12 -23.87 14.03
CA CYS A 29 -27.04 -24.19 15.43
C CYS A 29 -25.80 -23.60 16.12
N ASN A 30 -25.91 -23.38 17.44
CA ASN A 30 -24.88 -22.74 18.26
C ASN A 30 -23.86 -23.75 18.84
N GLY A 31 -23.77 -24.96 18.26
CA GLY A 31 -22.93 -26.02 18.79
C GLY A 31 -23.51 -26.76 20.01
N ASP A 32 -24.76 -26.46 20.41
CA ASP A 32 -25.48 -27.25 21.42
C ASP A 32 -26.24 -28.39 20.73
N MET A 33 -26.06 -29.59 21.21
CA MET A 33 -26.73 -30.79 20.72
C MET A 33 -27.45 -31.51 21.84
N ARG A 34 -28.68 -31.94 21.57
CA ARG A 34 -29.51 -32.64 22.59
C ARG A 34 -30.21 -33.83 21.97
N LEU A 35 -30.31 -34.89 22.76
CA LEU A 35 -31.24 -35.97 22.44
C LEU A 35 -32.69 -35.46 22.66
N TYR A 36 -33.52 -35.57 21.62
CA TYR A 36 -34.91 -35.21 21.74
C TYR A 36 -35.68 -36.26 22.56
N GLN A 37 -36.55 -35.77 23.45
CA GLN A 37 -37.50 -36.58 24.18
C GLN A 37 -38.87 -35.97 24.05
N PRO A 38 -39.93 -36.74 23.70
CA PRO A 38 -41.29 -36.22 23.62
C PRO A 38 -41.71 -35.51 24.92
N GLY A 39 -42.33 -34.34 24.79
CA GLY A 39 -42.75 -33.51 25.92
C GLY A 39 -41.74 -32.43 26.35
N ILE A 40 -40.55 -32.36 25.73
CA ILE A 40 -39.62 -31.23 25.91
C ILE A 40 -39.96 -30.12 24.91
N GLU A 41 -40.07 -28.88 25.38
CA GLU A 41 -40.19 -27.71 24.51
C GLU A 41 -38.86 -27.45 23.78
N PRO A 42 -38.81 -27.53 22.44
CA PRO A 42 -37.59 -27.28 21.70
C PRO A 42 -37.14 -25.80 21.81
N LEU A 43 -35.82 -25.61 21.97
CA LEU A 43 -35.23 -24.28 21.94
C LEU A 43 -34.62 -24.04 20.56
N PRO A 44 -34.62 -22.78 20.06
CA PRO A 44 -34.00 -22.43 18.77
C PRO A 44 -32.49 -22.55 18.83
N PHE A 45 -31.84 -22.71 17.65
CA PHE A 45 -30.40 -22.85 17.48
C PHE A 45 -29.76 -24.06 18.17
N ILE A 46 -30.53 -25.06 18.58
CA ILE A 46 -30.06 -26.34 19.11
C ILE A 46 -30.32 -27.43 18.09
N LEU A 47 -29.32 -28.30 17.86
CA LEU A 47 -29.52 -29.50 17.07
C LEU A 47 -30.11 -30.62 17.93
N TYR A 48 -31.37 -30.94 17.73
CA TYR A 48 -32.00 -32.09 18.35
C TYR A 48 -31.76 -33.35 17.52
N ILE A 49 -31.42 -34.44 18.17
CA ILE A 49 -31.17 -35.75 17.55
C ILE A 49 -32.12 -36.78 18.13
N GLY A 50 -32.83 -37.48 17.28
CA GLY A 50 -33.83 -38.44 17.72
C GLY A 50 -34.22 -39.44 16.63
N TYR A 51 -35.27 -40.21 16.90
CA TYR A 51 -35.81 -41.18 15.98
C TYR A 51 -37.00 -40.65 15.19
N GLU A 52 -37.37 -41.35 14.11
CA GLU A 52 -38.47 -41.00 13.24
C GLU A 52 -39.81 -40.92 14.00
N ASN A 53 -40.03 -41.83 14.96
CA ASN A 53 -41.26 -41.87 15.78
C ASN A 53 -41.44 -40.58 16.63
N ASP A 54 -40.38 -39.91 16.97
CA ASP A 54 -40.39 -38.69 17.79
C ASP A 54 -40.53 -37.41 16.95
N LEU A 55 -40.33 -37.47 15.63
CA LEU A 55 -40.32 -36.34 14.72
C LEU A 55 -41.66 -35.59 14.67
N GLN A 56 -42.78 -36.34 14.70
CA GLN A 56 -44.11 -35.71 14.71
C GLN A 56 -44.36 -34.90 16.01
N SER A 57 -43.95 -35.46 17.15
CA SER A 57 -44.00 -34.75 18.44
C SER A 57 -43.13 -33.51 18.48
N PHE A 58 -41.94 -33.58 17.84
CA PHE A 58 -41.07 -32.41 17.69
C PHE A 58 -41.71 -31.32 16.83
N ALA A 59 -42.28 -31.67 15.67
CA ALA A 59 -42.94 -30.74 14.76
C ALA A 59 -44.16 -30.03 15.44
N GLU A 60 -44.96 -30.76 16.19
CA GLU A 60 -46.08 -30.22 16.96
C GLU A 60 -45.63 -29.23 18.05
N SER A 61 -44.53 -29.58 18.77
CA SER A 61 -43.95 -28.74 19.80
C SER A 61 -43.36 -27.44 19.22
N VAL A 62 -42.70 -27.51 18.05
CA VAL A 62 -42.17 -26.33 17.34
C VAL A 62 -43.33 -25.46 16.82
N SER A 63 -44.40 -26.08 16.29
CA SER A 63 -45.58 -25.33 15.79
C SER A 63 -46.30 -24.53 16.88
N ALA A 64 -46.22 -24.98 18.12
CA ALA A 64 -46.75 -24.26 19.28
C ALA A 64 -45.84 -23.13 19.78
N ALA A 65 -44.59 -23.07 19.32
CA ALA A 65 -43.61 -22.03 19.71
C ALA A 65 -43.86 -20.70 18.98
N PRO A 66 -43.54 -19.54 19.57
CA PRO A 66 -43.64 -18.25 18.91
C PRO A 66 -42.74 -18.20 17.64
N ARG A 67 -43.30 -17.71 16.52
CA ARG A 67 -42.64 -17.70 15.19
C ARG A 67 -41.34 -16.88 15.09
N ASP A 68 -41.06 -16.01 16.05
CA ASP A 68 -39.93 -15.10 16.06
C ASP A 68 -38.64 -15.65 16.72
N LYS A 69 -38.65 -16.93 17.13
CA LYS A 69 -37.55 -17.48 17.96
C LYS A 69 -36.32 -18.00 17.20
N GLY A 70 -36.31 -18.05 15.87
CA GLY A 70 -35.19 -18.52 15.07
C GLY A 70 -35.28 -20.00 14.63
N PRO A 71 -34.25 -20.57 13.96
CA PRO A 71 -34.30 -21.88 13.38
C PRO A 71 -34.34 -22.99 14.43
N PHE A 72 -35.15 -24.02 14.14
CA PHE A 72 -35.26 -25.27 14.89
C PHE A 72 -34.66 -26.38 14.01
N CYS A 73 -33.78 -27.21 14.55
CA CYS A 73 -33.05 -28.23 13.82
C CYS A 73 -33.25 -29.61 14.44
N TYR A 74 -33.63 -30.59 13.61
CA TYR A 74 -33.78 -31.99 14.00
C TYR A 74 -33.01 -32.90 13.07
N LEU A 75 -32.23 -33.82 13.63
CA LEU A 75 -31.59 -34.89 12.92
C LEU A 75 -32.25 -36.23 13.25
N CYS A 76 -32.91 -36.78 12.27
CA CYS A 76 -33.59 -38.06 12.34
C CYS A 76 -32.63 -39.20 12.02
N CYS A 77 -32.42 -40.10 12.96
CA CYS A 77 -31.52 -41.25 12.84
C CYS A 77 -32.24 -42.52 12.43
N SER A 78 -31.52 -43.46 11.80
CA SER A 78 -31.99 -44.75 11.31
C SER A 78 -33.10 -44.67 10.25
N CYS A 79 -33.08 -43.62 9.41
CA CYS A 79 -34.06 -43.41 8.36
C CYS A 79 -33.49 -43.66 6.98
N GLU A 80 -34.15 -44.46 6.11
CA GLU A 80 -33.69 -44.69 4.74
C GLU A 80 -34.27 -43.72 3.73
N ASN A 81 -35.49 -43.23 3.90
CA ASN A 81 -36.14 -42.18 3.08
C ASN A 81 -37.47 -41.82 3.73
N SER A 82 -37.50 -40.83 4.53
CA SER A 82 -38.76 -40.43 5.19
C SER A 82 -39.33 -39.19 4.53
N ALA A 83 -40.62 -39.22 4.27
CA ALA A 83 -41.35 -38.02 3.84
C ALA A 83 -41.38 -37.00 4.98
N ALA A 84 -41.25 -35.73 4.64
CA ALA A 84 -41.37 -34.66 5.62
C ALA A 84 -42.69 -34.78 6.40
N PRO A 85 -42.70 -34.63 7.73
CA PRO A 85 -43.92 -34.65 8.50
C PRO A 85 -44.85 -33.54 8.03
N ALA A 86 -46.16 -33.84 7.99
CA ALA A 86 -47.14 -32.86 7.59
C ALA A 86 -47.18 -31.70 8.61
N GLY A 87 -47.07 -30.46 8.13
CA GLY A 87 -47.21 -29.26 8.97
C GLY A 87 -45.93 -28.78 9.64
N LEU A 88 -44.73 -29.09 9.10
CA LEU A 88 -43.49 -28.46 9.57
C LEU A 88 -43.58 -26.93 9.44
N PRO A 89 -43.33 -26.18 10.51
CA PRO A 89 -43.38 -24.73 10.46
C PRO A 89 -42.18 -24.15 9.67
N ASP A 90 -42.37 -22.94 9.11
CA ASP A 90 -41.28 -22.19 8.48
C ASP A 90 -40.13 -21.98 9.46
N GLY A 91 -38.91 -22.21 9.02
CA GLY A 91 -37.69 -22.09 9.84
C GLY A 91 -37.33 -23.36 10.62
N CYS A 92 -38.04 -24.49 10.38
CA CYS A 92 -37.65 -25.79 10.89
C CYS A 92 -36.87 -26.58 9.83
N THR A 93 -35.70 -27.10 10.18
CA THR A 93 -34.89 -27.97 9.33
C THR A 93 -34.88 -29.39 9.87
N VAL A 94 -35.21 -30.36 9.02
CA VAL A 94 -35.11 -31.78 9.34
C VAL A 94 -34.07 -32.43 8.40
N LEU A 95 -33.13 -33.11 9.02
CA LEU A 95 -32.08 -33.88 8.35
C LEU A 95 -32.29 -35.37 8.65
N TYR A 96 -31.90 -36.24 7.70
CA TYR A 96 -32.07 -37.67 7.83
C TYR A 96 -30.73 -38.37 7.69
N THR A 97 -30.50 -39.39 8.53
CA THR A 97 -29.31 -40.24 8.44
C THR A 97 -29.68 -41.72 8.58
N ARG A 98 -28.94 -42.55 7.89
CA ARG A 98 -29.07 -44.01 8.00
C ARG A 98 -28.38 -44.56 9.24
N GLU A 99 -27.45 -43.81 9.81
CA GLU A 99 -26.71 -44.19 10.99
C GLU A 99 -27.63 -44.32 12.24
N SER A 100 -27.21 -45.20 13.16
CA SER A 100 -27.89 -45.33 14.44
C SER A 100 -27.65 -44.09 15.33
N LEU A 101 -28.65 -43.75 16.16
CA LEU A 101 -28.59 -42.59 17.01
C LEU A 101 -27.34 -42.53 17.90
N PRO A 102 -26.89 -43.64 18.60
CA PRO A 102 -25.70 -43.58 19.44
C PRO A 102 -24.43 -43.31 18.67
N VAL A 103 -24.30 -43.89 17.46
CA VAL A 103 -23.12 -43.68 16.60
C VAL A 103 -23.09 -42.23 16.10
N MET A 104 -24.20 -41.75 15.56
CA MET A 104 -24.30 -40.41 15.04
C MET A 104 -24.07 -39.34 16.12
N PHE A 105 -24.71 -39.52 17.29
CA PHE A 105 -24.55 -38.58 18.41
C PHE A 105 -23.09 -38.47 18.86
N ASN A 106 -22.40 -39.61 19.04
CA ASN A 106 -21.00 -39.63 19.47
C ASN A 106 -20.07 -38.97 18.42
N ASN A 107 -20.27 -39.33 17.13
CA ASN A 107 -19.47 -38.75 16.04
C ASN A 107 -19.63 -37.23 15.93
N LEU A 108 -20.87 -36.75 16.02
CA LEU A 108 -21.14 -35.31 15.97
C LEU A 108 -20.66 -34.59 17.24
N ALA A 109 -20.80 -35.21 18.42
CA ALA A 109 -20.35 -34.65 19.68
C ALA A 109 -18.82 -34.37 19.67
N GLU A 110 -18.04 -35.31 19.11
CA GLU A 110 -16.59 -35.13 18.95
C GLU A 110 -16.28 -33.97 18.00
N LYS A 111 -16.93 -33.88 16.83
CA LYS A 111 -16.72 -32.85 15.82
C LYS A 111 -17.17 -31.46 16.30
N VAL A 112 -18.33 -31.37 16.94
CA VAL A 112 -18.83 -30.16 17.57
C VAL A 112 -17.88 -29.66 18.66
N SER A 113 -17.40 -30.57 19.51
CA SER A 113 -16.43 -30.23 20.56
C SER A 113 -15.11 -29.72 19.99
N ALA A 114 -14.64 -30.30 18.88
CA ALA A 114 -13.44 -29.82 18.19
C ALA A 114 -13.65 -28.44 17.56
N PHE A 115 -14.81 -28.19 16.95
CA PHE A 115 -15.18 -26.90 16.38
C PHE A 115 -15.29 -25.79 17.43
N ILE A 116 -15.94 -26.07 18.57
CA ILE A 116 -16.05 -25.12 19.68
C ILE A 116 -14.64 -24.80 20.23
N ARG A 117 -13.80 -25.81 20.45
CA ARG A 117 -12.42 -25.59 20.89
C ARG A 117 -11.64 -24.73 19.93
N TRP A 118 -11.72 -24.98 18.62
CA TRP A 118 -11.09 -24.14 17.62
C TRP A 118 -11.53 -22.69 17.69
N HIS A 119 -12.84 -22.46 17.80
CA HIS A 119 -13.41 -21.12 17.93
C HIS A 119 -12.92 -20.43 19.21
N ASP A 120 -12.90 -21.13 20.34
CA ASP A 120 -12.43 -20.61 21.62
C ASP A 120 -10.93 -20.31 21.59
N ASP A 121 -10.15 -21.15 20.91
CA ASP A 121 -8.70 -20.92 20.70
C ASP A 121 -8.45 -19.67 19.84
N LEU A 122 -9.26 -19.41 18.80
CA LEU A 122 -9.21 -18.16 18.04
C LEU A 122 -9.52 -16.95 18.95
N GLU A 123 -10.58 -17.02 19.76
CA GLU A 123 -10.93 -15.94 20.70
C GLU A 123 -9.81 -15.69 21.73
N ASN A 124 -9.23 -16.75 22.27
CA ASN A 124 -8.11 -16.67 23.23
C ASN A 124 -6.86 -16.05 22.57
N ALA A 125 -6.56 -16.44 21.33
CA ALA A 125 -5.42 -15.86 20.58
C ALA A 125 -5.65 -14.37 20.29
N LEU A 126 -6.89 -13.95 20.00
CA LEU A 126 -7.27 -12.55 19.86
C LEU A 126 -7.10 -11.78 21.18
N TYR A 127 -7.61 -12.32 22.29
CA TYR A 127 -7.52 -11.69 23.61
C TYR A 127 -6.07 -11.51 24.06
N ARG A 128 -5.22 -12.52 23.81
CA ARG A 128 -3.78 -12.49 24.14
C ARG A 128 -2.93 -11.74 23.12
N ASN A 129 -3.52 -11.28 22.00
CA ASN A 129 -2.83 -10.59 20.91
C ASN A 129 -1.64 -11.39 20.34
N GLU A 130 -1.83 -12.71 20.14
CA GLU A 130 -0.76 -13.65 19.74
C GLU A 130 -0.31 -13.49 18.26
N GLY A 131 -0.98 -12.65 17.50
CA GLY A 131 -0.61 -12.32 16.12
C GLY A 131 -1.38 -13.11 15.05
N MET A 132 -1.30 -12.63 13.79
CA MET A 132 -2.06 -13.20 12.67
C MET A 132 -1.57 -14.60 12.31
N GLN A 133 -0.26 -14.87 12.44
CA GLN A 133 0.29 -16.19 12.16
C GLN A 133 -0.35 -17.26 13.05
N LYS A 134 -0.54 -16.96 14.33
CA LYS A 134 -1.19 -17.88 15.27
C LYS A 134 -2.63 -18.22 14.87
N LEU A 135 -3.39 -17.24 14.35
CA LEU A 135 -4.76 -17.49 13.87
C LEU A 135 -4.77 -18.47 12.69
N LEU A 136 -3.80 -18.36 11.77
CA LEU A 136 -3.66 -19.31 10.66
C LEU A 136 -3.23 -20.70 11.16
N ASP A 137 -2.25 -20.77 12.07
CA ASP A 137 -1.74 -22.03 12.62
C ASP A 137 -2.85 -22.84 13.32
N LEU A 138 -3.76 -22.17 14.04
CA LEU A 138 -4.93 -22.78 14.66
C LEU A 138 -5.91 -23.37 13.63
N SER A 139 -5.86 -22.91 12.38
CA SER A 139 -6.70 -23.39 11.27
C SER A 139 -6.01 -24.44 10.39
N SER A 140 -4.98 -25.11 10.90
CA SER A 140 -4.18 -26.12 10.17
C SER A 140 -4.95 -27.38 9.75
N PHE A 141 -6.18 -27.59 10.21
CA PHE A 141 -7.06 -28.66 9.74
C PHE A 141 -7.62 -28.41 8.33
N LEU A 142 -7.60 -27.16 7.83
CA LEU A 142 -7.98 -26.84 6.45
C LEU A 142 -6.97 -27.44 5.46
N PRO A 143 -7.43 -28.07 4.35
CA PRO A 143 -6.55 -28.89 3.51
C PRO A 143 -5.69 -28.11 2.51
N GLY A 144 -5.77 -26.78 2.48
CA GLY A 144 -5.07 -25.91 1.55
C GLY A 144 -3.99 -25.05 2.18
N THR A 145 -3.25 -24.33 1.33
CA THR A 145 -2.35 -23.26 1.76
C THR A 145 -3.15 -22.00 2.08
N LEU A 146 -3.00 -21.49 3.30
CA LEU A 146 -3.59 -20.23 3.73
C LEU A 146 -2.59 -19.09 3.55
N ILE A 147 -2.98 -18.01 2.86
CA ILE A 147 -2.19 -16.80 2.67
C ILE A 147 -2.98 -15.62 3.15
N LEU A 148 -2.43 -14.84 4.07
CA LEU A 148 -2.98 -13.57 4.50
C LEU A 148 -2.09 -12.44 4.01
N THR A 149 -2.65 -11.54 3.16
CA THR A 149 -1.98 -10.33 2.71
C THR A 149 -2.71 -9.09 3.22
N ASN A 150 -1.97 -7.98 3.37
CA ASN A 150 -2.60 -6.67 3.64
C ASN A 150 -3.28 -6.09 2.39
N ALA A 151 -3.84 -4.88 2.50
CA ALA A 151 -4.45 -4.17 1.38
C ALA A 151 -3.52 -3.97 0.17
N GLY A 152 -2.21 -3.89 0.40
CA GLY A 152 -1.16 -3.74 -0.62
C GLY A 152 -0.52 -5.06 -1.04
N TYR A 153 -1.20 -6.19 -0.84
CA TYR A 153 -0.74 -7.53 -1.24
C TYR A 153 0.59 -7.99 -0.62
N LYS A 154 1.03 -7.33 0.45
CA LYS A 154 2.20 -7.78 1.23
C LYS A 154 1.80 -8.86 2.20
N LEU A 155 2.60 -9.93 2.26
CA LEU A 155 2.41 -11.05 3.17
C LEU A 155 2.37 -10.58 4.64
N GLN A 156 1.36 -11.05 5.38
CA GLN A 156 1.20 -10.83 6.82
C GLN A 156 1.35 -12.13 7.61
N ALA A 157 0.82 -13.21 7.08
CA ALA A 157 0.92 -14.54 7.64
C ALA A 157 0.69 -15.59 6.54
N VAL A 158 1.24 -16.78 6.71
CA VAL A 158 1.07 -17.88 5.77
C VAL A 158 1.15 -19.22 6.48
N LEU A 159 0.29 -20.15 6.08
CA LEU A 159 0.36 -21.55 6.48
C LEU A 159 0.48 -22.39 5.20
N TYR A 160 1.68 -22.86 4.91
CA TYR A 160 1.95 -23.69 3.74
C TYR A 160 1.44 -25.10 3.93
N ARG A 161 0.82 -25.66 2.88
CA ARG A 161 0.41 -27.06 2.82
C ARG A 161 1.30 -27.80 1.83
N GLU A 162 1.90 -28.90 2.26
CA GLU A 162 2.65 -29.77 1.37
C GLU A 162 1.74 -30.36 0.28
N GLY A 163 2.26 -30.39 -0.97
CA GLY A 163 1.53 -30.91 -2.13
C GLY A 163 0.73 -29.85 -2.90
N VAL A 164 0.44 -28.68 -2.33
CA VAL A 164 -0.24 -27.59 -3.05
C VAL A 164 0.81 -26.72 -3.76
N SER A 165 0.83 -26.76 -5.09
CA SER A 165 1.73 -25.95 -5.93
C SER A 165 0.92 -24.92 -6.73
N ASP A 166 1.24 -23.64 -6.56
CA ASP A 166 0.62 -22.52 -7.29
C ASP A 166 1.63 -21.40 -7.45
N PRO A 167 1.71 -20.74 -8.63
CA PRO A 167 2.62 -19.61 -8.84
C PRO A 167 2.44 -18.47 -7.82
N THR A 168 1.23 -18.29 -7.30
CA THR A 168 0.90 -17.29 -6.27
C THR A 168 1.57 -17.62 -4.93
N ILE A 169 1.63 -18.93 -4.59
CA ILE A 169 2.32 -19.41 -3.37
C ILE A 169 3.82 -19.21 -3.49
N ASP A 170 4.40 -19.57 -4.64
CA ASP A 170 5.84 -19.47 -4.88
C ASP A 170 6.30 -18.02 -4.87
N GLU A 171 5.55 -17.12 -5.50
CA GLU A 171 5.84 -15.68 -5.50
C GLU A 171 5.85 -15.09 -4.08
N VAL A 172 4.84 -15.41 -3.26
CA VAL A 172 4.78 -14.94 -1.87
C VAL A 172 5.91 -15.51 -1.03
N ARG A 173 6.31 -16.77 -1.29
CA ARG A 173 7.43 -17.41 -0.60
C ARG A 173 8.77 -16.74 -0.91
N GLU A 174 8.98 -16.35 -2.17
CA GLU A 174 10.24 -15.75 -2.62
C GLU A 174 10.31 -14.24 -2.34
N LEU A 175 9.24 -13.51 -2.62
CA LEU A 175 9.23 -12.05 -2.61
C LEU A 175 8.61 -11.45 -1.34
N GLY A 176 7.73 -12.19 -0.66
CA GLY A 176 6.98 -11.69 0.50
C GLY A 176 5.82 -10.76 0.13
N TYR A 177 5.46 -10.66 -1.15
CA TYR A 177 4.34 -9.88 -1.66
C TYR A 177 3.90 -10.41 -3.04
N HIS A 178 2.70 -10.02 -3.51
CA HIS A 178 2.28 -10.27 -4.90
C HIS A 178 2.69 -9.12 -5.79
N THR A 179 3.25 -9.45 -6.96
CA THR A 179 3.56 -8.49 -8.02
C THR A 179 2.28 -7.98 -8.68
N PHE A 180 2.40 -6.85 -9.36
CA PHE A 180 1.27 -6.29 -10.11
C PHE A 180 0.75 -7.26 -11.18
N GLU A 181 1.64 -7.96 -11.85
CA GLU A 181 1.31 -8.95 -12.87
C GLU A 181 0.45 -10.09 -12.31
N THR A 182 0.80 -10.60 -11.12
CA THR A 182 -0.02 -11.60 -10.41
C THR A 182 -1.36 -11.03 -9.96
N ILE A 183 -1.40 -9.77 -9.51
CA ILE A 183 -2.63 -9.09 -9.10
C ILE A 183 -3.58 -8.91 -10.30
N GLU A 184 -3.09 -8.46 -11.46
CA GLU A 184 -3.89 -8.35 -12.68
C GLU A 184 -4.41 -9.70 -13.15
N ARG A 185 -3.58 -10.75 -13.09
CA ARG A 185 -4.00 -12.11 -13.41
C ARG A 185 -5.15 -12.58 -12.52
N ILE A 186 -5.04 -12.40 -11.20
CA ILE A 186 -6.10 -12.78 -10.24
C ILE A 186 -7.39 -12.00 -10.54
N HIS A 187 -7.29 -10.69 -10.82
CA HIS A 187 -8.46 -9.87 -11.17
C HIS A 187 -9.07 -10.22 -12.52
N GLY A 188 -8.27 -10.74 -13.47
CA GLY A 188 -8.73 -11.18 -14.79
C GLY A 188 -9.37 -12.57 -14.79
N GLU A 189 -9.25 -13.33 -13.72
CA GLU A 189 -9.97 -14.60 -13.54
C GLU A 189 -11.41 -14.29 -13.09
N THR A 190 -12.40 -15.01 -13.64
CA THR A 190 -13.82 -14.74 -13.36
C THR A 190 -14.22 -15.40 -12.04
N PRO A 191 -14.29 -14.65 -10.93
CA PRO A 191 -14.65 -15.24 -9.65
C PRO A 191 -16.16 -15.51 -9.56
N VAL A 192 -16.51 -16.62 -8.93
CA VAL A 192 -17.86 -16.86 -8.43
C VAL A 192 -17.98 -16.15 -7.08
N VAL A 193 -18.92 -15.25 -6.92
CA VAL A 193 -19.18 -14.53 -5.67
C VAL A 193 -20.08 -15.38 -4.79
N SER A 194 -19.52 -16.01 -3.75
CA SER A 194 -20.25 -16.87 -2.81
C SER A 194 -20.98 -16.07 -1.75
N THR A 195 -20.33 -14.99 -1.27
CA THR A 195 -20.90 -14.01 -0.34
C THR A 195 -20.45 -12.60 -0.73
N PRO A 196 -21.02 -11.51 -0.19
CA PRO A 196 -20.55 -10.15 -0.45
C PRO A 196 -19.05 -9.93 -0.18
N GLU A 197 -18.48 -10.77 0.68
CA GLU A 197 -17.09 -10.65 1.11
C GLU A 197 -16.20 -11.81 0.61
N THR A 198 -16.78 -12.90 0.11
CA THR A 198 -16.05 -14.10 -0.32
C THR A 198 -16.31 -14.41 -1.78
N SER A 199 -15.24 -14.63 -2.52
CA SER A 199 -15.25 -15.05 -3.92
C SER A 199 -14.37 -16.28 -4.12
N GLU A 200 -14.72 -17.09 -5.11
CA GLU A 200 -14.09 -18.36 -5.41
C GLU A 200 -13.82 -18.46 -6.91
N TYR A 201 -12.72 -19.10 -7.27
CA TYR A 201 -12.37 -19.37 -8.67
C TYR A 201 -11.41 -20.54 -8.79
N VAL A 202 -11.30 -21.10 -9.99
CA VAL A 202 -10.26 -22.07 -10.35
C VAL A 202 -9.16 -21.31 -11.09
N SER A 203 -7.94 -21.33 -10.53
CA SER A 203 -6.78 -20.67 -11.12
C SER A 203 -6.47 -21.25 -12.51
N LYS A 204 -6.40 -20.42 -13.53
CA LYS A 204 -6.00 -20.83 -14.90
C LYS A 204 -4.53 -21.25 -14.96
N ALA A 205 -3.72 -20.75 -14.04
CA ALA A 205 -2.28 -21.00 -14.02
C ALA A 205 -1.92 -22.37 -13.41
N SER A 206 -2.63 -22.81 -12.37
CA SER A 206 -2.35 -24.05 -11.65
C SER A 206 -3.46 -25.10 -11.75
N GLY A 207 -4.69 -24.69 -12.06
CA GLY A 207 -5.87 -25.54 -11.96
C GLY A 207 -6.41 -25.69 -10.54
N ASN A 208 -5.83 -25.01 -9.57
CA ASN A 208 -6.21 -25.09 -8.16
C ASN A 208 -7.44 -24.27 -7.84
N TYR A 209 -8.28 -24.79 -6.93
CA TYR A 209 -9.42 -24.02 -6.42
C TYR A 209 -8.94 -23.00 -5.37
N THR A 210 -9.39 -21.77 -5.51
CA THR A 210 -9.01 -20.68 -4.61
C THR A 210 -10.25 -20.00 -4.05
N ILE A 211 -10.28 -19.84 -2.73
CA ILE A 211 -11.30 -19.10 -1.98
C ILE A 211 -10.63 -17.83 -1.45
N ILE A 212 -11.17 -16.67 -1.78
CA ILE A 212 -10.68 -15.37 -1.30
C ILE A 212 -11.73 -14.72 -0.42
N ARG A 213 -11.38 -14.47 0.84
CA ARG A 213 -12.16 -13.71 1.80
C ARG A 213 -11.59 -12.31 1.95
N LEU A 214 -12.35 -11.30 1.55
CA LEU A 214 -11.99 -9.89 1.73
C LEU A 214 -12.30 -9.44 3.16
N ILE A 215 -11.33 -8.86 3.81
CA ILE A 215 -11.47 -8.28 5.15
C ILE A 215 -11.52 -6.77 4.99
N ARG A 216 -12.67 -6.17 5.33
CA ARG A 216 -12.92 -4.74 5.13
C ARG A 216 -12.92 -3.97 6.45
N TYR A 217 -12.48 -2.73 6.37
CA TYR A 217 -12.61 -1.73 7.43
C TYR A 217 -13.18 -0.44 6.83
N ARG A 218 -14.34 0.01 7.32
CA ARG A 218 -15.03 1.20 6.78
C ARG A 218 -15.09 1.20 5.24
N GLU A 219 -15.62 0.13 4.68
CA GLU A 219 -15.79 -0.11 3.22
C GLU A 219 -14.49 -0.29 2.41
N ARG A 220 -13.32 -0.17 3.02
CA ARG A 220 -12.04 -0.42 2.34
C ARG A 220 -11.50 -1.81 2.68
N VAL A 221 -10.91 -2.47 1.67
CA VAL A 221 -10.21 -3.74 1.90
C VAL A 221 -8.97 -3.48 2.76
N ALA A 222 -8.94 -4.08 3.95
CA ALA A 222 -7.81 -4.00 4.89
C ALA A 222 -6.85 -5.18 4.72
N ALA A 223 -7.38 -6.36 4.40
CA ALA A 223 -6.60 -7.57 4.16
C ALA A 223 -7.35 -8.53 3.22
N ARG A 224 -6.63 -9.52 2.70
CA ARG A 224 -7.17 -10.63 1.91
C ARG A 224 -6.67 -11.93 2.50
N LEU A 225 -7.62 -12.81 2.83
CA LEU A 225 -7.34 -14.17 3.27
C LEU A 225 -7.67 -15.11 2.11
N CYS A 226 -6.67 -15.85 1.64
CA CYS A 226 -6.79 -16.79 0.54
C CYS A 226 -6.58 -18.21 1.06
N LEU A 227 -7.42 -19.15 0.63
CA LEU A 227 -7.23 -20.59 0.78
C LEU A 227 -7.07 -21.17 -0.61
N ILE A 228 -5.92 -21.79 -0.88
CA ILE A 228 -5.59 -22.43 -2.16
C ILE A 228 -5.57 -23.94 -1.93
N LEU A 229 -6.50 -24.64 -2.57
CA LEU A 229 -6.68 -26.10 -2.49
C LEU A 229 -5.96 -26.79 -3.63
N ASP A 230 -5.58 -28.04 -3.44
CA ASP A 230 -5.04 -28.88 -4.53
C ASP A 230 -6.17 -29.33 -5.46
N GLY A 231 -6.02 -29.02 -6.76
CA GLY A 231 -7.00 -29.34 -7.81
C GLY A 231 -8.23 -28.43 -7.86
N PRO A 232 -9.19 -28.75 -8.75
CA PRO A 232 -10.31 -27.87 -9.09
C PRO A 232 -11.54 -28.00 -8.18
N ASN A 233 -11.50 -28.89 -7.20
CA ASN A 233 -12.65 -29.22 -6.35
C ASN A 233 -12.57 -28.53 -4.99
N THR A 234 -13.73 -28.21 -4.44
CA THR A 234 -13.86 -27.64 -3.10
C THR A 234 -15.01 -28.28 -2.34
N ASP A 235 -15.04 -28.07 -1.04
CA ASP A 235 -16.18 -28.37 -0.17
C ASP A 235 -16.79 -27.03 0.30
N PRO A 236 -18.11 -26.83 0.18
CA PRO A 236 -18.78 -25.60 0.62
C PRO A 236 -18.50 -25.21 2.09
N ALA A 237 -18.17 -26.19 2.95
CA ALA A 237 -17.80 -25.92 4.34
C ALA A 237 -16.54 -25.03 4.45
N TYR A 238 -15.62 -25.09 3.49
CA TYR A 238 -14.40 -24.30 3.56
C TYR A 238 -14.68 -22.80 3.44
N THR A 239 -15.70 -22.42 2.67
CA THR A 239 -16.17 -21.04 2.61
C THR A 239 -16.65 -20.56 3.97
N ASP A 240 -17.43 -21.36 4.69
CA ASP A 240 -17.92 -21.02 6.02
C ASP A 240 -16.78 -20.94 7.06
N TYR A 241 -15.81 -21.85 6.99
CA TYR A 241 -14.60 -21.75 7.83
C TYR A 241 -13.79 -20.48 7.52
N MET A 242 -13.68 -20.10 6.25
CA MET A 242 -13.00 -18.87 5.83
C MET A 242 -13.74 -17.62 6.33
N GLU A 243 -15.08 -17.65 6.38
CA GLU A 243 -15.88 -16.55 6.98
C GLU A 243 -15.58 -16.40 8.47
N ILE A 244 -15.54 -17.49 9.23
CA ILE A 244 -15.24 -17.46 10.67
C ILE A 244 -13.81 -16.98 10.93
N LEU A 245 -12.83 -17.56 10.23
CA LEU A 245 -11.42 -17.14 10.36
C LEU A 245 -11.22 -15.69 9.92
N GLY A 246 -11.86 -15.28 8.81
CA GLY A 246 -11.82 -13.91 8.32
C GLY A 246 -12.41 -12.91 9.31
N ALA A 247 -13.50 -13.27 10.00
CA ALA A 247 -14.10 -12.44 11.06
C ALA A 247 -13.15 -12.32 12.27
N ALA A 248 -12.44 -13.39 12.66
CA ALA A 248 -11.42 -13.34 13.71
C ALA A 248 -10.26 -12.42 13.33
N ILE A 249 -9.73 -12.54 12.11
CA ILE A 249 -8.67 -11.67 11.59
C ILE A 249 -9.15 -10.22 11.50
N ALA A 250 -10.40 -9.97 11.08
CA ALA A 250 -10.98 -8.63 11.06
C ALA A 250 -10.92 -7.98 12.45
N ARG A 251 -11.36 -8.70 13.49
CA ARG A 251 -11.30 -8.19 14.88
C ARG A 251 -9.87 -7.92 15.34
N TYR A 252 -8.92 -8.79 15.01
CA TYR A 252 -7.50 -8.55 15.29
C TYR A 252 -7.00 -7.26 14.63
N LEU A 253 -7.27 -7.09 13.34
CA LEU A 253 -6.89 -5.91 12.57
C LEU A 253 -7.58 -4.65 13.09
N PHE A 254 -8.85 -4.71 13.49
CA PHE A 254 -9.57 -3.57 14.04
C PHE A 254 -8.96 -3.08 15.37
N ASN A 255 -8.60 -4.00 16.23
CA ASN A 255 -7.93 -3.66 17.49
C ASN A 255 -6.55 -3.04 17.23
N LYS A 256 -5.81 -3.52 16.23
CA LYS A 256 -4.48 -3.03 15.86
C LYS A 256 -4.54 -1.76 14.99
N GLN A 257 -5.42 -1.71 13.99
CA GLN A 257 -5.56 -0.56 13.09
C GLN A 257 -6.21 0.64 13.77
N SER A 258 -7.02 0.47 14.79
CA SER A 258 -7.48 1.62 15.59
C SER A 258 -6.30 2.34 16.25
N VAL A 259 -5.24 1.61 16.61
CA VAL A 259 -3.99 2.16 17.16
C VAL A 259 -3.10 2.72 16.03
N ASP A 260 -2.93 1.99 14.92
CA ASP A 260 -2.07 2.41 13.79
C ASP A 260 -2.72 3.53 12.95
N TYR A 261 -4.04 3.55 12.80
CA TYR A 261 -4.76 4.60 12.08
C TYR A 261 -4.85 5.89 12.91
N ALA A 262 -5.05 5.78 14.22
CA ALA A 262 -4.94 6.91 15.13
C ALA A 262 -3.50 7.48 15.09
N SER A 263 -2.48 6.62 15.14
CA SER A 263 -1.07 7.00 15.03
C SER A 263 -0.74 7.68 13.70
N ASN A 264 -1.27 7.20 12.56
CA ASN A 264 -1.03 7.84 11.26
C ASN A 264 -1.79 9.16 11.10
N ALA A 265 -3.00 9.29 11.64
CA ALA A 265 -3.74 10.55 11.67
C ALA A 265 -3.08 11.57 12.60
N GLU A 266 -2.62 11.14 13.76
CA GLU A 266 -1.88 11.95 14.72
C GLU A 266 -0.52 12.38 14.14
N LEU A 267 0.20 11.49 13.45
CA LEU A 267 1.43 11.83 12.73
C LEU A 267 1.16 12.86 11.63
N GLY A 268 0.10 12.68 10.84
CA GLY A 268 -0.31 13.63 9.80
C GLY A 268 -0.61 15.02 10.38
N SER A 269 -1.36 15.06 11.50
CA SER A 269 -1.63 16.29 12.23
C SER A 269 -0.34 16.94 12.76
N LEU A 270 0.55 16.16 13.37
CA LEU A 270 1.83 16.66 13.88
C LEU A 270 2.69 17.26 12.74
N VAL A 271 2.84 16.53 11.62
CA VAL A 271 3.62 16.98 10.47
C VAL A 271 3.03 18.26 9.86
N SER A 272 1.69 18.31 9.71
CA SER A 272 0.98 19.50 9.24
C SER A 272 1.23 20.71 10.15
N ASP A 273 1.08 20.52 11.48
CA ASP A 273 1.26 21.58 12.46
C ASP A 273 2.70 22.12 12.50
N ILE A 274 3.70 21.25 12.27
CA ILE A 274 5.09 21.67 12.14
C ILE A 274 5.31 22.45 10.84
N ILE A 275 4.87 21.90 9.68
CA ILE A 275 5.07 22.55 8.37
C ILE A 275 4.40 23.91 8.30
N GLU A 276 3.22 24.06 8.89
CA GLU A 276 2.46 25.31 8.92
C GLU A 276 2.89 26.25 10.05
N GLY A 277 3.91 25.89 10.84
CA GLY A 277 4.47 26.74 11.89
C GLY A 277 3.56 26.90 13.12
N ARG A 278 2.60 26.00 13.33
CA ARG A 278 1.72 26.02 14.52
C ARG A 278 2.43 25.55 15.78
N ILE A 279 3.45 24.71 15.65
CA ILE A 279 4.33 24.29 16.75
C ILE A 279 5.60 25.13 16.69
N VAL A 280 5.81 25.94 17.71
CA VAL A 280 6.98 26.84 17.84
C VAL A 280 7.85 26.48 19.05
N ASP A 281 7.36 25.65 19.96
CA ASP A 281 8.09 25.24 21.19
C ASP A 281 8.60 23.81 21.07
N GLN A 282 9.89 23.61 21.37
CA GLN A 282 10.53 22.29 21.36
C GLN A 282 9.91 21.31 22.36
N LYS A 283 9.44 21.79 23.52
CA LYS A 283 8.82 20.94 24.54
C LYS A 283 7.46 20.39 24.08
N GLU A 284 6.68 21.21 23.40
CA GLU A 284 5.42 20.79 22.79
C GLU A 284 5.68 19.74 21.68
N LEU A 285 6.66 20.00 20.83
CA LEU A 285 7.09 19.06 19.81
C LEU A 285 7.50 17.71 20.40
N ASP A 286 8.36 17.71 21.41
CA ASP A 286 8.85 16.48 22.07
C ASP A 286 7.71 15.70 22.73
N HIS A 287 6.72 16.39 23.30
CA HIS A 287 5.53 15.77 23.87
C HIS A 287 4.68 15.09 22.80
N ARG A 288 4.38 15.78 21.73
CA ARG A 288 3.58 15.25 20.60
C ARG A 288 4.30 14.12 19.84
N MET A 289 5.62 14.21 19.65
CA MET A 289 6.42 13.13 19.06
C MET A 289 6.34 11.83 19.87
N LYS A 290 6.33 11.92 21.20
CA LYS A 290 6.13 10.75 22.08
C LYS A 290 4.74 10.14 21.92
N GLN A 291 3.71 10.96 21.79
CA GLN A 291 2.33 10.50 21.58
C GLN A 291 2.19 9.70 20.27
N VAL A 292 2.74 10.19 19.17
CA VAL A 292 2.71 9.51 17.87
C VAL A 292 3.75 8.38 17.75
N ARG A 293 4.48 8.08 18.84
CA ARG A 293 5.55 7.06 18.85
C ARG A 293 6.59 7.26 17.75
N LEU A 294 6.84 8.50 17.36
CA LEU A 294 7.89 8.83 16.42
C LEU A 294 9.24 8.59 17.11
N ILE A 295 9.86 7.43 16.82
CA ILE A 295 11.20 7.12 17.35
C ILE A 295 12.17 8.03 16.60
N ALA A 296 12.66 9.06 17.28
CA ALA A 296 13.65 9.96 16.72
C ALA A 296 15.02 9.26 16.67
N HIS A 297 15.43 8.79 15.50
CA HIS A 297 16.85 8.59 15.24
C HIS A 297 17.53 9.96 15.07
N ARG A 298 18.86 9.98 15.23
CA ARG A 298 19.61 11.25 15.21
C ARG A 298 19.43 12.04 13.92
N TYR A 299 19.25 11.37 12.79
CA TYR A 299 19.11 12.00 11.47
C TYR A 299 17.87 11.52 10.76
N PHE A 300 17.27 12.38 9.96
CA PHE A 300 16.20 11.99 9.04
C PHE A 300 16.29 12.76 7.72
N HIS A 301 15.72 12.16 6.67
CA HIS A 301 15.49 12.79 5.39
C HIS A 301 13.98 12.92 5.16
N LEU A 302 13.57 14.01 4.54
CA LEU A 302 12.21 14.16 4.03
C LEU A 302 12.21 13.76 2.55
N MET A 303 11.28 12.90 2.16
CA MET A 303 11.02 12.56 0.78
C MET A 303 9.57 12.89 0.45
N LEU A 304 9.37 13.59 -0.65
CA LEU A 304 8.07 13.89 -1.23
C LEU A 304 7.81 12.94 -2.40
N VAL A 305 6.61 12.34 -2.46
CA VAL A 305 6.12 11.56 -3.60
C VAL A 305 4.79 12.13 -4.04
N THR A 306 4.72 12.54 -5.31
CA THR A 306 3.51 13.10 -5.94
C THR A 306 3.12 12.30 -7.16
N PHE A 307 1.83 12.38 -7.54
CA PHE A 307 1.28 11.72 -8.71
C PHE A 307 0.50 12.72 -9.56
N ASP A 308 0.69 12.69 -10.89
CA ASP A 308 -0.01 13.59 -11.79
C ASP A 308 -1.52 13.35 -11.76
N GLN A 309 -2.27 14.44 -11.64
CA GLN A 309 -3.73 14.42 -11.50
C GLN A 309 -4.48 14.32 -12.85
N SER A 310 -3.76 14.17 -13.96
CA SER A 310 -4.34 14.10 -15.32
C SER A 310 -5.22 12.87 -15.59
N GLY A 311 -5.37 11.98 -14.61
CA GLY A 311 -6.29 10.85 -14.60
C GLY A 311 -7.12 10.83 -13.29
N ASN A 312 -8.19 10.04 -13.31
CA ASN A 312 -9.10 9.92 -12.19
C ASN A 312 -8.34 9.48 -10.91
N ARG A 313 -8.22 10.33 -9.89
CA ARG A 313 -7.57 10.02 -8.60
C ARG A 313 -8.10 8.74 -7.95
N SER A 314 -9.31 8.30 -8.33
CA SER A 314 -9.93 7.07 -7.87
C SER A 314 -9.23 5.79 -8.38
N THR A 315 -8.34 5.90 -9.38
CA THR A 315 -7.62 4.74 -9.95
C THR A 315 -6.30 4.42 -9.26
N ILE A 316 -5.75 5.34 -8.43
CA ILE A 316 -4.51 5.07 -7.69
C ILE A 316 -4.83 4.24 -6.44
N PRO A 317 -4.33 3.01 -6.34
CA PRO A 317 -4.54 2.17 -5.16
C PRO A 317 -3.61 2.65 -4.02
N TRP A 318 -4.01 3.72 -3.32
CA TRP A 318 -3.20 4.40 -2.30
C TRP A 318 -2.61 3.45 -1.26
N ASN A 319 -3.38 2.46 -0.79
CA ASN A 319 -2.90 1.49 0.18
C ASN A 319 -1.76 0.63 -0.39
N TYR A 320 -1.84 0.28 -1.68
CA TYR A 320 -0.77 -0.42 -2.38
C TYR A 320 0.49 0.46 -2.48
N VAL A 321 0.34 1.69 -2.97
CA VAL A 321 1.45 2.64 -3.11
C VAL A 321 2.16 2.87 -1.77
N ILE A 322 1.40 3.12 -0.68
CA ILE A 322 1.96 3.30 0.66
C ILE A 322 2.69 2.04 1.13
N SER A 323 2.13 0.85 0.89
CA SER A 323 2.78 -0.40 1.30
C SER A 323 4.06 -0.69 0.51
N GLN A 324 4.11 -0.35 -0.79
CA GLN A 324 5.33 -0.45 -1.59
C GLN A 324 6.39 0.55 -1.12
N LEU A 325 6.00 1.79 -0.82
CA LEU A 325 6.91 2.78 -0.23
C LEU A 325 7.44 2.31 1.14
N GLN A 326 6.59 1.70 1.98
CA GLN A 326 7.00 1.12 3.26
C GLN A 326 7.97 -0.05 3.09
N TYR A 327 7.82 -0.84 2.04
CA TYR A 327 8.75 -1.93 1.70
C TYR A 327 10.10 -1.38 1.22
N ILE A 328 10.10 -0.36 0.35
CA ILE A 328 11.32 0.28 -0.14
C ILE A 328 12.05 1.01 1.01
N PHE A 329 11.30 1.61 1.93
CA PHE A 329 11.80 2.39 3.07
C PHE A 329 11.26 1.84 4.40
N PRO A 330 11.72 0.67 4.88
CA PRO A 330 11.11 -0.05 6.01
C PRO A 330 11.16 0.71 7.36
N TYR A 331 12.06 1.69 7.50
CA TYR A 331 12.21 2.51 8.70
C TYR A 331 11.73 3.95 8.49
N SER A 332 10.74 4.15 7.65
CA SER A 332 10.14 5.46 7.40
C SER A 332 8.79 5.60 8.07
N ASN A 333 8.48 6.82 8.47
CA ASN A 333 7.13 7.23 8.85
C ASN A 333 6.47 7.88 7.63
N ILE A 334 5.35 7.35 7.20
CA ILE A 334 4.65 7.80 5.99
C ILE A 334 3.36 8.50 6.40
N THR A 335 3.15 9.70 5.86
CA THR A 335 1.91 10.47 6.01
C THR A 335 1.56 11.18 4.70
N THR A 336 0.45 11.90 4.69
CA THR A 336 0.04 12.73 3.56
C THR A 336 -0.04 14.19 3.98
N TYR A 337 0.36 15.09 3.09
CA TYR A 337 0.25 16.52 3.28
C TYR A 337 -0.01 17.19 1.92
N ASP A 338 -0.98 18.09 1.86
CA ASP A 338 -1.39 18.82 0.63
C ASP A 338 -1.67 17.90 -0.59
N GLY A 339 -2.13 16.66 -0.31
CA GLY A 339 -2.45 15.68 -1.34
C GLY A 339 -1.28 14.85 -1.85
N ASP A 340 -0.08 15.08 -1.35
CA ASP A 340 1.13 14.32 -1.63
C ASP A 340 1.48 13.37 -0.49
N ILE A 341 2.34 12.38 -0.76
CA ILE A 341 2.87 11.47 0.26
C ILE A 341 4.20 12.01 0.76
N LEU A 342 4.31 12.15 2.07
CA LEU A 342 5.55 12.50 2.76
C LEU A 342 6.12 11.30 3.51
N LEU A 343 7.40 11.02 3.29
CA LEU A 343 8.16 10.01 4.01
C LEU A 343 9.23 10.69 4.88
N ILE A 344 9.18 10.44 6.18
CA ILE A 344 10.24 10.80 7.12
C ILE A 344 11.14 9.57 7.29
N ILE A 345 12.26 9.53 6.57
CA ILE A 345 13.17 8.39 6.51
C ILE A 345 14.26 8.56 7.55
N GLN A 346 14.21 7.77 8.60
CA GLN A 346 15.11 7.91 9.76
C GLN A 346 16.42 7.13 9.56
N LYS A 347 17.54 7.72 10.00
CA LYS A 347 18.88 7.14 9.90
C LYS A 347 19.70 7.39 11.16
N ARG A 348 20.55 6.40 11.51
CA ARG A 348 21.49 6.52 12.64
C ARG A 348 22.70 7.39 12.31
N GLN A 349 23.07 7.48 11.04
CA GLN A 349 24.25 8.21 10.56
C GLN A 349 23.83 9.25 9.54
N ARG A 350 24.50 10.42 9.55
CA ARG A 350 24.36 11.45 8.51
C ARG A 350 24.97 10.94 7.22
N LYS A 351 24.12 10.74 6.21
CA LYS A 351 24.57 10.39 4.86
C LYS A 351 23.95 11.40 3.88
N SER A 352 24.71 11.78 2.87
CA SER A 352 24.24 12.68 1.83
C SER A 352 23.10 12.05 1.02
N ARG A 353 23.18 10.75 0.75
CA ARG A 353 22.12 10.01 0.05
C ARG A 353 21.69 8.78 0.83
N VAL A 354 20.37 8.51 0.77
CA VAL A 354 19.75 7.31 1.34
C VAL A 354 19.91 6.18 0.31
N HIS A 355 20.43 5.03 0.74
CA HIS A 355 20.48 3.84 -0.10
C HIS A 355 19.16 3.10 -0.02
N PHE A 356 18.55 2.83 -1.16
CA PHE A 356 17.29 2.08 -1.32
C PHE A 356 17.25 1.42 -2.71
N ASN A 357 16.26 0.60 -2.97
CA ASN A 357 16.07 -0.01 -4.28
C ASN A 357 15.46 1.00 -5.27
N GLU A 358 16.32 1.74 -5.98
CA GLU A 358 15.88 2.77 -6.94
C GLU A 358 15.07 2.17 -8.10
N LYS A 359 15.40 0.95 -8.57
CA LYS A 359 14.66 0.30 -9.65
C LYS A 359 13.21 0.02 -9.25
N HIS A 360 13.00 -0.42 -8.02
CA HIS A 360 11.64 -0.69 -7.50
C HIS A 360 10.85 0.61 -7.36
N LEU A 361 11.47 1.67 -6.81
CA LEU A 361 10.82 2.98 -6.74
C LEU A 361 10.50 3.52 -8.13
N MET A 362 11.44 3.42 -9.09
CA MET A 362 11.24 3.86 -10.45
C MET A 362 10.04 3.17 -11.11
N SER A 363 9.96 1.82 -11.00
CA SER A 363 8.83 1.05 -11.52
C SER A 363 7.49 1.48 -10.92
N LEU A 364 7.45 1.73 -9.60
CA LEU A 364 6.25 2.23 -8.92
C LEU A 364 5.82 3.61 -9.44
N LEU A 365 6.78 4.52 -9.62
CA LEU A 365 6.52 5.88 -10.11
C LEU A 365 6.10 5.88 -11.58
N GLU A 366 6.70 5.05 -12.42
CA GLU A 366 6.32 4.90 -13.83
C GLU A 366 4.90 4.37 -13.97
N GLN A 367 4.55 3.35 -13.20
CA GLN A 367 3.24 2.70 -13.23
C GLN A 367 2.10 3.67 -12.94
N TYR A 368 2.28 4.60 -12.01
CA TYR A 368 1.22 5.53 -11.57
C TYR A 368 1.49 6.98 -11.99
N ASN A 369 2.37 7.20 -12.95
CA ASN A 369 2.78 8.54 -13.40
C ASN A 369 3.17 9.46 -12.24
N GLY A 370 3.99 8.91 -11.34
CA GLY A 370 4.46 9.59 -10.14
C GLY A 370 5.87 10.16 -10.29
N TYR A 371 6.21 11.02 -9.35
CA TYR A 371 7.52 11.64 -9.22
C TYR A 371 7.90 11.72 -7.74
N SER A 372 9.18 11.75 -7.44
CA SER A 372 9.65 11.88 -6.07
C SER A 372 10.85 12.80 -5.95
N CYS A 373 10.99 13.45 -4.79
CA CYS A 373 12.18 14.22 -4.45
C CYS A 373 12.64 13.91 -3.03
N MET A 374 13.95 13.65 -2.89
CA MET A 374 14.62 13.40 -1.62
C MET A 374 15.35 14.67 -1.17
N GLY A 375 15.08 15.10 0.08
CA GLY A 375 15.77 16.22 0.73
C GLY A 375 17.07 15.82 1.42
N ASN A 376 17.83 16.81 1.86
CA ASN A 376 19.03 16.61 2.68
C ASN A 376 18.69 16.09 4.07
N ALA A 377 19.70 15.55 4.77
CA ALA A 377 19.56 15.10 6.16
C ALA A 377 19.41 16.28 7.14
N SER A 378 18.52 16.14 8.12
CA SER A 378 18.41 17.03 9.27
C SER A 378 18.44 16.23 10.58
N GLU A 379 18.83 16.90 11.67
CA GLU A 379 18.77 16.39 13.06
C GLU A 379 17.54 16.95 13.81
N PHE A 380 16.93 18.01 13.29
CA PHE A 380 15.90 18.76 14.00
C PHE A 380 14.55 18.66 13.28
N MET A 381 13.54 18.10 13.94
CA MET A 381 12.18 18.02 13.39
C MET A 381 11.57 19.39 13.12
N MET A 382 11.95 20.42 13.85
CA MET A 382 11.59 21.82 13.60
C MET A 382 12.09 22.35 12.24
N SER A 383 12.98 21.62 11.56
CA SER A 383 13.40 21.97 10.19
C SER A 383 12.50 21.40 9.09
N LEU A 384 11.41 20.70 9.43
CA LEU A 384 10.47 20.19 8.43
C LEU A 384 9.91 21.27 7.49
N PRO A 385 9.54 22.50 7.93
CA PRO A 385 9.05 23.52 7.02
C PRO A 385 10.05 23.86 5.90
N PRO A 386 11.30 24.26 6.18
CA PRO A 386 12.26 24.50 5.09
C PRO A 386 12.57 23.25 4.28
N MET A 387 12.61 22.04 4.89
CA MET A 387 12.81 20.79 4.15
C MET A 387 11.66 20.51 3.18
N TYR A 388 10.41 20.75 3.58
CA TYR A 388 9.26 20.60 2.69
C TYR A 388 9.33 21.57 1.50
N HIS A 389 9.62 22.84 1.75
CA HIS A 389 9.82 23.82 0.68
C HIS A 389 10.96 23.44 -0.27
N GLN A 390 12.05 22.88 0.27
CA GLN A 390 13.18 22.40 -0.52
C GLN A 390 12.78 21.24 -1.46
N VAL A 391 12.16 20.18 -0.94
CA VAL A 391 11.79 19.02 -1.76
C VAL A 391 10.69 19.35 -2.76
N HIS A 392 9.72 20.18 -2.37
CA HIS A 392 8.64 20.62 -3.25
C HIS A 392 9.16 21.50 -4.39
N GLY A 393 10.00 22.49 -4.08
CA GLY A 393 10.63 23.36 -5.07
C GLY A 393 11.55 22.61 -6.01
N ALA A 394 12.41 21.73 -5.48
CA ALA A 394 13.30 20.90 -6.29
C ALA A 394 12.56 19.94 -7.20
N LEU A 395 11.45 19.32 -6.73
CA LEU A 395 10.61 18.47 -7.56
C LEU A 395 10.00 19.25 -8.73
N ARG A 396 9.42 20.42 -8.46
CA ARG A 396 8.82 21.28 -9.46
C ARG A 396 9.85 21.74 -10.50
N LEU A 397 11.00 22.22 -10.06
CA LEU A 397 12.10 22.65 -10.94
C LEU A 397 12.67 21.48 -11.73
N GLY A 398 12.90 20.34 -11.08
CA GLY A 398 13.45 19.15 -11.70
C GLY A 398 12.60 18.63 -12.84
N ARG A 399 11.28 18.56 -12.66
CA ARG A 399 10.34 18.14 -13.71
C ARG A 399 10.41 19.01 -14.99
N HIS A 400 10.81 20.27 -14.88
CA HIS A 400 10.96 21.18 -16.02
C HIS A 400 12.37 21.16 -16.60
N ILE A 401 13.40 21.05 -15.75
CA ILE A 401 14.81 21.09 -16.16
C ILE A 401 15.25 19.74 -16.72
N ASP A 402 14.87 18.65 -16.05
CA ASP A 402 15.20 17.27 -16.41
C ASP A 402 13.95 16.38 -16.49
N PRO A 403 13.06 16.57 -17.47
CA PRO A 403 11.74 15.92 -17.53
C PRO A 403 11.80 14.39 -17.74
N SER A 404 12.96 13.86 -18.11
CA SER A 404 13.17 12.41 -18.26
C SER A 404 13.36 11.67 -16.95
N ARG A 405 13.59 12.39 -15.84
CA ARG A 405 13.75 11.79 -14.52
C ARG A 405 12.40 11.69 -13.81
N ARG A 406 12.31 10.75 -12.86
CA ARG A 406 11.19 10.62 -11.92
C ARG A 406 11.63 10.68 -10.46
N ILE A 407 12.92 10.45 -10.20
CA ILE A 407 13.53 10.54 -8.87
C ILE A 407 14.49 11.72 -8.89
N TYR A 408 14.25 12.69 -8.04
CA TYR A 408 15.02 13.90 -7.90
C TYR A 408 15.65 13.96 -6.51
N TYR A 409 16.76 14.70 -6.41
CA TYR A 409 17.44 14.99 -5.16
C TYR A 409 17.56 16.51 -5.02
N TYR A 410 17.21 17.05 -3.85
CA TYR A 410 17.28 18.50 -3.62
C TYR A 410 18.66 19.08 -3.96
N GLU A 411 19.73 18.38 -3.60
CA GLU A 411 21.10 18.85 -3.85
C GLU A 411 21.39 19.15 -5.32
N ASP A 412 20.75 18.45 -6.26
CA ASP A 412 20.93 18.67 -7.70
C ASP A 412 20.24 19.98 -8.18
N TYR A 413 19.24 20.46 -7.44
CA TYR A 413 18.39 21.61 -7.82
C TYR A 413 18.49 22.79 -6.85
N ALA A 414 19.29 22.70 -5.80
CA ALA A 414 19.42 23.75 -4.78
C ALA A 414 19.81 25.11 -5.36
N MET A 415 20.76 25.15 -6.30
CA MET A 415 21.18 26.40 -6.97
C MET A 415 20.05 27.02 -7.78
N TYR A 416 19.25 26.23 -8.47
CA TYR A 416 18.09 26.73 -9.23
C TYR A 416 17.02 27.28 -8.31
N GLN A 417 16.81 26.71 -7.13
CA GLN A 417 15.85 27.22 -6.16
C GLN A 417 16.33 28.55 -5.55
N ILE A 418 17.62 28.69 -5.28
CA ILE A 418 18.19 29.98 -4.84
C ILE A 418 17.99 31.06 -5.91
N ILE A 419 18.25 30.74 -7.18
CA ILE A 419 18.04 31.65 -8.30
C ILE A 419 16.55 32.03 -8.43
N GLU A 420 15.65 31.07 -8.22
CA GLU A 420 14.21 31.34 -8.25
C GLU A 420 13.78 32.33 -7.15
N LEU A 421 14.24 32.12 -5.92
CA LEU A 421 13.99 33.04 -4.81
C LEU A 421 14.56 34.44 -5.10
N ALA A 422 15.74 34.54 -5.68
CA ALA A 422 16.30 35.78 -6.12
C ALA A 422 15.43 36.44 -7.21
N ALA A 423 15.00 35.67 -8.21
CA ALA A 423 14.14 36.14 -9.30
C ALA A 423 12.77 36.66 -8.79
N GLU A 424 12.15 35.94 -7.84
CA GLU A 424 10.89 36.39 -7.22
C GLU A 424 11.07 37.68 -6.44
N SER A 425 12.17 37.82 -5.72
CA SER A 425 12.52 39.07 -5.03
C SER A 425 12.70 40.23 -6.01
N GLU A 426 13.37 40.01 -7.14
CA GLU A 426 13.57 41.04 -8.18
C GLU A 426 12.26 41.47 -8.83
N ILE A 427 11.37 40.52 -9.15
CA ILE A 427 10.03 40.83 -9.67
C ILE A 427 9.25 41.67 -8.66
N LYS A 428 9.32 41.34 -7.37
CA LYS A 428 8.58 41.99 -6.30
C LYS A 428 9.07 43.42 -6.02
N TYR A 429 10.39 43.61 -5.97
CA TYR A 429 10.96 44.88 -5.52
C TYR A 429 11.46 45.77 -6.66
N LEU A 430 11.89 45.23 -7.78
CA LEU A 430 12.47 45.98 -8.90
C LEU A 430 11.57 45.98 -10.14
N SER A 431 10.45 45.22 -10.12
CA SER A 431 9.57 45.02 -11.28
C SER A 431 10.31 44.49 -12.51
N SER A 432 11.47 43.90 -12.32
CA SER A 432 12.32 43.34 -13.38
C SER A 432 12.14 41.85 -13.51
N ARG A 433 11.97 41.38 -14.73
CA ARG A 433 12.00 39.95 -15.06
C ARG A 433 13.36 39.50 -15.65
N ASN A 434 14.24 40.45 -15.90
CA ASN A 434 15.54 40.18 -16.52
C ASN A 434 16.56 39.82 -15.47
N LEU A 435 17.01 38.57 -15.46
CA LEU A 435 18.04 38.08 -14.54
C LEU A 435 19.46 38.23 -15.07
N ALA A 436 19.66 38.95 -16.18
CA ALA A 436 20.99 39.15 -16.77
C ALA A 436 21.98 39.82 -15.79
N HIS A 437 21.47 40.71 -14.91
CA HIS A 437 22.31 41.36 -13.92
C HIS A 437 22.76 40.47 -12.75
N LEU A 438 22.19 39.27 -12.61
CA LEU A 438 22.73 38.23 -11.74
C LEU A 438 23.93 37.49 -12.39
N CYS A 439 24.10 37.65 -13.71
CA CYS A 439 25.21 37.02 -14.43
C CYS A 439 26.43 37.94 -14.44
N ASN A 440 27.59 37.31 -14.44
CA ASN A 440 28.84 38.01 -14.68
C ASN A 440 28.91 38.56 -16.12
N ASN A 441 29.47 39.76 -16.30
CA ASN A 441 29.55 40.42 -17.60
C ASN A 441 30.28 39.57 -18.65
N GLU A 442 31.33 38.87 -18.26
CA GLU A 442 32.10 37.97 -19.12
C GLU A 442 31.24 36.78 -19.62
N MET A 443 30.32 36.26 -18.79
CA MET A 443 29.38 35.24 -19.24
C MET A 443 28.38 35.81 -20.25
N ILE A 444 27.89 36.99 -20.06
CA ILE A 444 27.00 37.67 -21.01
C ILE A 444 27.75 37.93 -22.34
N ALA A 445 28.99 38.41 -22.27
CA ALA A 445 29.84 38.58 -23.47
C ALA A 445 30.02 37.29 -24.26
N LEU A 446 30.21 36.17 -23.55
CA LEU A 446 30.33 34.84 -24.15
C LEU A 446 29.02 34.38 -24.82
N VAL A 447 27.88 34.61 -24.18
CA VAL A 447 26.56 34.31 -24.78
C VAL A 447 26.29 35.20 -26.01
N MET A 448 26.67 36.48 -25.97
CA MET A 448 26.56 37.36 -27.14
C MET A 448 27.47 36.91 -28.30
N TYR A 449 28.70 36.44 -27.98
CA TYR A 449 29.61 35.87 -28.96
C TYR A 449 28.99 34.62 -29.61
N ASP A 450 28.44 33.70 -28.79
CA ASP A 450 27.78 32.48 -29.27
C ASP A 450 26.63 32.79 -30.23
N GLN A 451 25.80 33.76 -29.89
CA GLN A 451 24.69 34.19 -30.76
C GLN A 451 25.19 34.76 -32.10
N LYS A 452 26.24 35.57 -32.05
CA LYS A 452 26.81 36.22 -33.26
C LYS A 452 27.50 35.22 -34.20
N HIS A 453 28.17 34.20 -33.61
CA HIS A 453 29.03 33.28 -34.37
C HIS A 453 28.43 31.87 -34.48
N SER A 454 27.17 31.65 -33.98
CA SER A 454 26.52 30.34 -33.98
C SER A 454 27.38 29.26 -33.31
N THR A 455 27.98 29.61 -32.16
CA THR A 455 28.83 28.73 -31.36
C THR A 455 28.15 28.37 -30.05
N ASN A 456 28.83 27.56 -29.21
CA ASN A 456 28.33 27.10 -27.91
C ASN A 456 29.42 27.22 -26.82
N MET A 457 30.16 28.30 -26.83
CA MET A 457 31.31 28.51 -25.93
C MET A 457 30.90 28.62 -24.47
N ALA A 458 29.73 29.21 -24.19
CA ALA A 458 29.18 29.28 -22.84
C ALA A 458 28.90 27.88 -22.25
N ASP A 459 28.29 26.98 -23.02
CA ASP A 459 27.99 25.61 -22.57
C ASP A 459 29.25 24.76 -22.40
N ILE A 460 30.28 24.99 -23.28
CA ILE A 460 31.58 24.34 -23.16
C ILE A 460 32.30 24.80 -21.90
N LEU A 461 32.33 26.10 -21.61
CA LEU A 461 32.94 26.62 -20.40
C LEU A 461 32.23 26.05 -19.15
N LEU A 462 30.91 26.08 -19.11
CA LEU A 462 30.16 25.57 -18.00
C LEU A 462 30.44 24.09 -17.74
N THR A 463 30.43 23.25 -18.80
CA THR A 463 30.76 21.82 -18.69
C THR A 463 32.18 21.61 -18.18
N PHE A 464 33.13 22.39 -18.67
CA PHE A 464 34.54 22.32 -18.23
C PHE A 464 34.71 22.66 -16.75
N LEU A 465 34.02 23.72 -16.28
CA LEU A 465 34.03 24.12 -14.87
C LEU A 465 33.30 23.12 -13.96
N MET A 466 32.18 22.56 -14.40
CA MET A 466 31.43 21.52 -13.67
C MET A 466 32.24 20.22 -13.49
N HIS A 467 33.17 19.94 -14.42
CA HIS A 467 34.10 18.83 -14.31
C HIS A 467 35.45 19.21 -13.65
N GLU A 468 35.45 20.28 -12.83
CA GLU A 468 36.63 20.73 -12.07
C GLU A 468 37.87 20.97 -12.96
N ARG A 469 37.68 21.45 -14.18
CA ARG A 469 38.72 21.65 -15.21
C ARG A 469 39.41 20.37 -15.65
N ASN A 470 38.83 19.21 -15.38
CA ASN A 470 39.34 17.94 -15.89
C ASN A 470 39.06 17.82 -17.40
N THR A 471 40.08 18.09 -18.22
CA THR A 471 39.92 18.13 -19.67
C THR A 471 39.46 16.81 -20.28
N THR A 472 39.82 15.67 -19.71
CA THR A 472 39.39 14.36 -20.21
C THR A 472 37.90 14.13 -19.96
N LYS A 473 37.44 14.29 -18.70
CA LYS A 473 36.03 14.13 -18.34
C LYS A 473 35.12 15.13 -19.04
N ALA A 474 35.57 16.40 -19.14
CA ALA A 474 34.78 17.43 -19.81
C ALA A 474 34.72 17.18 -21.34
N ALA A 475 35.81 16.72 -21.98
CA ALA A 475 35.82 16.37 -23.39
C ALA A 475 34.90 15.18 -23.71
N GLU A 476 34.89 14.14 -22.85
CA GLU A 476 33.97 13.01 -22.94
C GLU A 476 32.51 13.48 -22.82
N ALA A 477 32.19 14.31 -21.83
CA ALA A 477 30.83 14.85 -21.63
C ALA A 477 30.34 15.71 -22.81
N LEU A 478 31.29 16.38 -23.51
CA LEU A 478 31.02 17.22 -24.69
C LEU A 478 31.13 16.47 -26.02
N TYR A 479 31.40 15.17 -25.99
CA TYR A 479 31.63 14.34 -27.19
C TYR A 479 32.65 14.93 -28.14
N MET A 480 33.78 15.46 -27.59
CA MET A 480 34.85 16.04 -28.39
C MET A 480 36.24 15.54 -27.98
N HIS A 481 37.23 15.72 -28.86
CA HIS A 481 38.60 15.37 -28.52
C HIS A 481 39.19 16.37 -27.51
N ARG A 482 40.04 15.89 -26.59
CA ARG A 482 40.71 16.71 -25.57
C ARG A 482 41.40 17.96 -26.12
N ASN A 483 42.13 17.82 -27.23
CA ASN A 483 42.84 18.95 -27.83
C ASN A 483 41.86 20.01 -28.39
N THR A 484 40.74 19.59 -28.92
CA THR A 484 39.69 20.51 -29.38
C THR A 484 39.09 21.29 -28.21
N LEU A 485 38.88 20.62 -27.07
CA LEU A 485 38.42 21.29 -25.85
C LEU A 485 39.45 22.32 -25.39
N LEU A 486 40.72 21.97 -25.27
CA LEU A 486 41.77 22.89 -24.86
C LEU A 486 41.87 24.13 -25.77
N TYR A 487 41.80 23.94 -27.09
CA TYR A 487 41.72 25.04 -28.03
C TYR A 487 40.50 25.94 -27.78
N LYS A 488 39.34 25.37 -27.56
CA LYS A 488 38.13 26.13 -27.28
C LYS A 488 38.21 26.87 -25.93
N ILE A 489 38.78 26.27 -24.90
CA ILE A 489 38.99 26.94 -23.60
C ILE A 489 39.92 28.16 -23.77
N LYS A 490 41.04 28.01 -24.48
CA LYS A 490 41.93 29.15 -24.79
C LYS A 490 41.18 30.24 -25.55
N LYS A 491 40.34 29.85 -26.52
CA LYS A 491 39.52 30.81 -27.26
C LYS A 491 38.49 31.53 -26.38
N ILE A 492 37.93 30.83 -25.40
CA ILE A 492 37.02 31.42 -24.40
C ILE A 492 37.76 32.45 -23.56
N GLU A 493 38.95 32.13 -23.04
CA GLU A 493 39.77 33.09 -22.27
C GLU A 493 40.12 34.34 -23.09
N GLU A 494 40.41 34.21 -24.41
CA GLU A 494 40.57 35.36 -25.29
C GLU A 494 39.29 36.19 -25.46
N ILE A 495 38.10 35.57 -25.54
CA ILE A 495 36.84 36.29 -25.72
C ILE A 495 36.47 37.06 -24.45
N ILE A 496 36.68 36.46 -23.27
CA ILE A 496 36.35 37.09 -21.98
C ILE A 496 37.46 37.98 -21.44
N ASP A 497 38.62 38.02 -22.13
CA ASP A 497 39.82 38.78 -21.73
C ASP A 497 40.25 38.48 -20.29
N ARG A 498 40.18 37.21 -19.90
CA ARG A 498 40.49 36.76 -18.54
C ARG A 498 40.82 35.28 -18.51
N ASP A 499 41.80 34.89 -17.68
CA ASP A 499 42.07 33.48 -17.43
C ASP A 499 41.10 32.84 -16.40
N LEU A 500 41.11 31.53 -16.39
CA LEU A 500 40.30 30.73 -15.49
C LEU A 500 41.06 30.27 -14.23
N GLU A 501 42.15 30.94 -13.84
CA GLU A 501 42.95 30.54 -12.68
C GLU A 501 42.35 31.06 -11.34
N ASP A 502 41.65 32.19 -11.37
CA ASP A 502 40.97 32.76 -10.19
C ASP A 502 39.76 31.88 -9.76
N PRO A 503 39.80 31.28 -8.57
CA PRO A 503 38.70 30.44 -8.09
C PRO A 503 37.37 31.20 -7.88
N ASP A 504 37.44 32.45 -7.40
CA ASP A 504 36.26 33.27 -7.19
C ASP A 504 35.60 33.67 -8.52
N PHE A 505 36.42 33.92 -9.54
CA PHE A 505 35.92 34.14 -10.89
C PHE A 505 35.23 32.90 -11.45
N ARG A 506 35.81 31.72 -11.31
CA ARG A 506 35.16 30.47 -11.71
C ARG A 506 33.84 30.24 -11.02
N ALA A 507 33.77 30.51 -9.72
CA ALA A 507 32.53 30.39 -8.94
C ALA A 507 31.41 31.31 -9.49
N ARG A 508 31.77 32.58 -9.82
CA ARG A 508 30.83 33.53 -10.45
C ARG A 508 30.39 33.09 -11.85
N MET A 509 31.32 32.52 -12.65
CA MET A 509 30.97 31.97 -13.96
C MET A 509 30.08 30.75 -13.87
N LEU A 510 30.30 29.82 -12.90
CA LEU A 510 29.39 28.70 -12.62
C LEU A 510 28.01 29.17 -12.21
N PHE A 511 27.93 30.14 -11.29
CA PHE A 511 26.65 30.70 -10.88
C PHE A 511 25.89 31.32 -12.07
N SER A 512 26.59 32.10 -12.90
CA SER A 512 26.01 32.66 -14.14
C SER A 512 25.49 31.58 -15.08
N GLY A 513 26.20 30.45 -15.19
CA GLY A 513 25.75 29.29 -15.94
C GLY A 513 24.46 28.67 -15.42
N TYR A 514 24.30 28.56 -14.08
CA TYR A 514 23.04 28.12 -13.48
C TYR A 514 21.88 29.10 -13.76
N VAL A 515 22.12 30.42 -13.71
CA VAL A 515 21.13 31.44 -14.10
C VAL A 515 20.70 31.27 -15.55
N LEU A 516 21.63 31.08 -16.47
CA LEU A 516 21.33 30.82 -17.89
C LEU A 516 20.52 29.53 -18.10
N ALA A 517 20.90 28.46 -17.41
CA ALA A 517 20.19 27.20 -17.47
C ALA A 517 18.76 27.33 -16.91
N TYR A 518 18.56 28.06 -15.81
CA TYR A 518 17.25 28.37 -15.24
C TYR A 518 16.38 29.14 -16.24
N MET A 519 16.90 30.19 -16.84
CA MET A 519 16.19 30.99 -17.84
C MET A 519 15.80 30.14 -19.05
N ARG A 520 16.73 29.39 -19.63
CA ARG A 520 16.49 28.59 -20.84
C ARG A 520 15.57 27.40 -20.59
N LYS A 521 15.85 26.59 -19.55
CA LYS A 521 15.17 25.31 -19.33
C LYS A 521 13.86 25.45 -18.56
N TYR A 522 13.81 26.33 -17.56
CA TYR A 522 12.63 26.49 -16.69
C TYR A 522 11.71 27.61 -17.19
N ARG A 523 12.24 28.85 -17.33
CA ARG A 523 11.42 29.97 -17.76
C ARG A 523 11.11 30.01 -19.25
N LYS A 524 11.85 29.27 -20.07
CA LYS A 524 11.78 29.29 -21.54
C LYS A 524 12.01 30.68 -22.14
N GLU A 525 12.85 31.48 -21.53
CA GLU A 525 13.17 32.86 -21.89
C GLU A 525 14.62 32.98 -22.34
N ASP A 526 14.89 33.87 -23.33
CA ASP A 526 16.24 34.24 -23.77
C ASP A 526 16.70 35.49 -23.05
N ILE A 527 17.80 35.38 -22.28
CA ILE A 527 18.35 36.45 -21.49
C ILE A 527 18.74 37.68 -22.34
N LEU A 528 19.14 37.51 -23.58
CA LEU A 528 19.50 38.61 -24.49
C LEU A 528 18.29 39.34 -25.11
N GLN A 529 17.17 38.65 -25.32
CA GLN A 529 15.92 39.28 -25.73
C GLN A 529 15.39 40.20 -24.65
N LEU A 530 15.41 39.74 -23.40
CA LEU A 530 14.98 40.55 -22.26
C LEU A 530 15.83 41.80 -22.04
N GLN A 531 17.14 41.76 -22.31
CA GLN A 531 18.02 42.92 -22.27
C GLN A 531 17.64 43.97 -23.35
N ARG A 532 17.34 43.55 -24.57
CA ARG A 532 16.92 44.43 -25.67
C ARG A 532 15.58 45.12 -25.38
N ASP A 533 14.63 44.40 -24.79
CA ASP A 533 13.31 44.92 -24.45
C ASP A 533 13.36 45.92 -23.27
N SER A 534 14.26 45.66 -22.29
CA SER A 534 14.50 46.58 -21.18
C SER A 534 15.18 47.89 -21.64
N GLY A 535 16.11 47.82 -22.60
CA GLY A 535 16.77 48.98 -23.19
C GLY A 535 15.82 49.85 -24.03
N ARG A 536 14.81 49.27 -24.68
CA ARG A 536 13.80 50.02 -25.45
C ARG A 536 12.78 50.74 -24.58
N LYS A 537 12.42 50.20 -23.41
CA LYS A 537 11.50 50.87 -22.46
C LYS A 537 12.12 52.07 -21.75
N ASN A 538 13.44 52.11 -21.61
CA ASN A 538 14.15 53.26 -21.01
C ASN A 538 14.48 54.36 -22.03
N SER A 539 14.15 54.16 -23.30
CA SER A 539 14.41 55.13 -24.41
C SER A 539 13.11 55.79 -24.92
N GLN A 540 11.96 55.50 -24.31
CA GLN A 540 10.69 56.18 -24.50
C GLN A 540 10.30 56.92 -23.20
#